data_675b7953a31baff87c4deaece2a017d2
#
_entry.id   675b7953a31baff87c4deaece2a017d2
#
_cell.length_a   1.000
_cell.length_b   1.000
_cell.length_c   1.000
_cell.angle_alpha   90.00
_cell.angle_beta   90.00
_cell.angle_gamma   90.00
#
_symmetry.space_group_name_H-M   'P 1'
#
loop_
_entity.id
_entity.type
_entity.pdbx_description
1 polymer ?
#
loop_
_entity_poly.entity_id
_entity_poly.type
_entity_poly.pdbx_seq_one_letter_code
_entity_poly.pdbx_strand_id
1 'polypeptide(L)'
;MRCRNGEVRSIVDSPWKSVGSADSAREYLVLLSYLPLNGYRKVLTLMRRSRAVSRQLASTPGLIGFTFRAKLLRHRFWTLSAWEDETALTAFVGKAPHLDAMKVLGPFMGDAAFFRWSVKGNELPLRWDDALRRMPSPRT
;
A
#
# COMPACT_ATOMS: atom_id res chain seq x y z
N MET A 1 -8.07 27.79 -4.85
CA MET A 1 -8.17 27.19 -3.51
C MET A 1 -9.36 26.24 -3.35
N ARG A 2 -10.48 26.51 -3.95
CA ARG A 2 -11.67 25.63 -3.85
C ARG A 2 -11.45 24.25 -4.48
N CYS A 3 -10.65 24.15 -5.53
CA CYS A 3 -10.33 22.86 -6.16
C CYS A 3 -9.48 21.95 -5.28
N ARG A 4 -8.64 22.52 -4.43
CA ARG A 4 -7.82 21.75 -3.50
C ARG A 4 -8.65 21.07 -2.40
N ASN A 5 -9.71 21.75 -1.96
CA ASN A 5 -10.58 21.18 -0.92
C ASN A 5 -11.34 19.95 -1.43
N GLY A 6 -11.73 19.92 -2.71
CA GLY A 6 -12.35 18.76 -3.32
C GLY A 6 -11.39 17.58 -3.46
N GLU A 7 -10.14 17.84 -3.86
CA GLU A 7 -9.11 16.79 -3.94
C GLU A 7 -8.74 16.22 -2.57
N VAL A 8 -8.60 17.09 -1.56
CA VAL A 8 -8.30 16.64 -0.19
C VAL A 8 -9.42 15.76 0.36
N ARG A 9 -10.68 16.09 0.08
CA ARG A 9 -11.83 15.30 0.52
C ARG A 9 -11.90 13.92 -0.14
N SER A 10 -11.33 13.75 -1.35
CA SER A 10 -11.33 12.47 -2.05
C SER A 10 -10.16 11.57 -1.65
N ILE A 11 -9.21 12.09 -0.88
CA ILE A 11 -8.07 11.32 -0.39
C ILE A 11 -8.45 10.70 0.95
N VAL A 12 -8.36 9.37 1.01
CA VAL A 12 -8.62 8.61 2.22
C VAL A 12 -7.35 7.86 2.59
N ASP A 13 -6.81 8.14 3.76
CA ASP A 13 -5.65 7.44 4.30
C ASP A 13 -6.07 6.60 5.49
N SER A 14 -5.69 5.33 5.51
CA SER A 14 -5.78 4.55 6.74
C SER A 14 -4.61 4.93 7.66
N PRO A 15 -4.80 4.88 8.98
CA PRO A 15 -3.67 5.10 9.89
C PRO A 15 -2.65 3.97 9.75
N TRP A 16 -1.39 4.27 10.07
CA TRP A 16 -0.37 3.23 10.13
C TRP A 16 -0.78 2.17 11.13
N LYS A 17 -0.81 0.93 10.67
CA LYS A 17 -1.13 -0.20 11.52
C LYS A 17 0.15 -0.98 11.81
N SER A 18 0.59 -0.97 13.06
CA SER A 18 1.74 -1.75 13.50
C SER A 18 1.33 -3.20 13.71
N VAL A 19 2.11 -4.11 13.15
CA VAL A 19 1.88 -5.56 13.25
C VAL A 19 3.01 -6.20 14.04
N GLY A 20 4.25 -5.97 13.64
CA GLY A 20 5.43 -6.45 14.36
C GLY A 20 6.15 -5.32 15.07
N SER A 21 7.12 -5.71 15.89
CA SER A 21 7.99 -4.75 16.58
C SER A 21 9.21 -4.44 15.74
N ALA A 22 9.59 -3.16 15.66
CA ALA A 22 10.76 -2.72 14.93
C ALA A 22 11.91 -2.44 15.91
N ASP A 23 13.08 -2.99 15.62
CA ASP A 23 14.33 -2.61 16.29
C ASP A 23 14.84 -1.32 15.65
N SER A 24 15.07 -0.28 16.46
CA SER A 24 15.47 1.04 15.96
C SER A 24 16.77 1.04 15.17
N ALA A 25 17.66 0.11 15.42
CA ALA A 25 18.96 0.02 14.76
C ALA A 25 18.97 -0.92 13.55
N ARG A 26 17.95 -1.74 13.38
CA ARG A 26 17.84 -2.71 12.28
C ARG A 26 17.24 -2.05 11.04
N GLU A 27 17.63 -2.55 9.87
CA GLU A 27 17.05 -2.13 8.60
C GLU A 27 15.86 -3.00 8.22
N TYR A 28 14.86 -2.35 7.61
CA TYR A 28 13.64 -3.00 7.14
C TYR A 28 13.39 -2.67 5.68
N LEU A 29 12.77 -3.60 4.98
CA LEU A 29 12.39 -3.41 3.58
C LEU A 29 11.05 -2.69 3.51
N VAL A 30 10.99 -1.61 2.74
CA VAL A 30 9.75 -0.87 2.46
C VAL A 30 9.29 -1.15 1.05
N LEU A 31 8.00 -1.39 0.89
CA LEU A 31 7.35 -1.51 -0.41
C LEU A 31 6.25 -0.46 -0.52
N LEU A 32 6.34 0.35 -1.55
CA LEU A 32 5.29 1.29 -1.95
C LEU A 32 4.70 0.80 -3.27
N SER A 33 3.41 0.53 -3.29
CA SER A 33 2.70 0.07 -4.47
C SER A 33 1.74 1.15 -4.94
N TYR A 34 1.76 1.42 -6.24
CA TYR A 34 0.81 2.30 -6.90
C TYR A 34 -0.12 1.46 -7.77
N LEU A 35 -1.42 1.56 -7.51
CA LEU A 35 -2.43 0.69 -8.10
C LEU A 35 -3.54 1.53 -8.75
N PRO A 36 -3.39 1.92 -10.03
CA PRO A 36 -4.42 2.65 -10.75
C PRO A 36 -5.46 1.71 -11.35
N LEU A 37 -6.73 1.89 -10.97
CA LEU A 37 -7.83 1.13 -11.58
C LEU A 37 -8.32 1.81 -12.85
N ASN A 38 -8.66 1.00 -13.85
CA ASN A 38 -9.28 1.45 -15.10
C ASN A 38 -10.78 1.62 -14.89
N GLY A 39 -11.18 2.80 -14.39
CA GLY A 39 -12.57 3.14 -14.16
C GLY A 39 -13.09 2.76 -12.79
N TYR A 40 -14.33 3.10 -12.52
CA TYR A 40 -14.94 3.01 -11.21
C TYR A 40 -15.61 1.65 -10.92
N ARG A 41 -15.80 0.82 -11.94
CA ARG A 41 -16.57 -0.44 -11.80
C ARG A 41 -16.01 -1.39 -10.75
N LYS A 42 -14.69 -1.41 -10.60
CA LYS A 42 -14.02 -2.33 -9.67
C LYS A 42 -13.57 -1.69 -8.36
N VAL A 43 -13.94 -0.42 -8.13
CA VAL A 43 -13.58 0.25 -6.88
C VAL A 43 -14.14 -0.49 -5.67
N LEU A 44 -15.42 -0.88 -5.73
CA LEU A 44 -16.05 -1.60 -4.63
C LEU A 44 -15.41 -2.98 -4.41
N THR A 45 -15.07 -3.67 -5.50
CA THR A 45 -14.36 -4.94 -5.44
C THR A 45 -12.99 -4.75 -4.78
N LEU A 46 -12.24 -3.71 -5.19
CA LEU A 46 -10.95 -3.40 -4.58
C LEU A 46 -11.11 -3.12 -3.08
N MET A 47 -12.12 -2.36 -2.68
CA MET A 47 -12.36 -2.06 -1.27
C MET A 47 -12.64 -3.31 -0.46
N ARG A 48 -13.44 -4.22 -0.98
CA ARG A 48 -13.73 -5.51 -0.33
C ARG A 48 -12.49 -6.39 -0.23
N ARG A 49 -11.72 -6.48 -1.32
CA ARG A 49 -10.49 -7.27 -1.36
C ARG A 49 -9.44 -6.68 -0.44
N SER A 50 -9.36 -5.35 -0.36
CA SER A 50 -8.43 -4.67 0.55
C SER A 50 -8.74 -4.98 2.01
N ARG A 51 -10.01 -5.13 2.38
CA ARG A 51 -10.37 -5.56 3.73
C ARG A 51 -9.86 -6.96 4.04
N ALA A 52 -10.05 -7.90 3.11
CA ALA A 52 -9.56 -9.26 3.27
C ALA A 52 -8.03 -9.29 3.35
N VAL A 53 -7.35 -8.53 2.50
CA VAL A 53 -5.89 -8.38 2.52
C VAL A 53 -5.42 -7.74 3.82
N SER A 54 -6.12 -6.73 4.33
CA SER A 54 -5.80 -6.13 5.63
C SER A 54 -5.83 -7.14 6.78
N ARG A 55 -6.82 -8.02 6.77
CA ARG A 55 -6.90 -9.09 7.78
C ARG A 55 -5.75 -10.08 7.66
N GLN A 56 -5.37 -10.42 6.43
CA GLN A 56 -4.20 -11.25 6.18
C GLN A 56 -2.94 -10.57 6.69
N LEU A 57 -2.74 -9.29 6.37
CA LEU A 57 -1.59 -8.50 6.82
C LEU A 57 -1.49 -8.47 8.34
N ALA A 58 -2.60 -8.32 9.04
CA ALA A 58 -2.61 -8.21 10.50
C ALA A 58 -2.01 -9.44 11.22
N SER A 59 -1.95 -10.58 10.54
CA SER A 59 -1.38 -11.81 11.10
C SER A 59 -0.20 -12.35 10.29
N THR A 60 0.38 -11.55 9.41
CA THR A 60 1.47 -11.98 8.53
C THR A 60 2.81 -11.93 9.23
N PRO A 61 3.55 -13.05 9.32
CA PRO A 61 4.89 -13.05 9.91
C PRO A 61 5.84 -12.18 9.10
N GLY A 62 6.69 -11.42 9.79
CA GLY A 62 7.70 -10.58 9.16
C GLY A 62 7.20 -9.21 8.69
N LEU A 63 5.90 -8.95 8.79
CA LEU A 63 5.37 -7.61 8.52
C LEU A 63 5.53 -6.75 9.77
N ILE A 64 6.08 -5.54 9.59
CA ILE A 64 6.25 -4.58 10.68
C ILE A 64 5.03 -3.66 10.78
N GLY A 65 4.57 -3.16 9.66
CA GLY A 65 3.39 -2.30 9.63
C GLY A 65 2.99 -1.94 8.20
N PHE A 66 1.81 -1.36 8.07
CA PHE A 66 1.28 -1.00 6.75
C PHE A 66 0.23 0.11 6.85
N THR A 67 -0.01 0.75 5.71
CA THR A 67 -1.06 1.75 5.55
C THR A 67 -1.51 1.79 4.09
N PHE A 68 -2.71 2.27 3.87
CA PHE A 68 -3.29 2.43 2.54
C PHE A 68 -3.67 3.88 2.29
N ARG A 69 -3.59 4.28 1.03
CA ARG A 69 -4.11 5.57 0.56
C ARG A 69 -4.97 5.35 -0.67
N ALA A 70 -6.09 6.04 -0.74
CA ALA A 70 -7.00 5.99 -1.88
C ALA A 70 -7.40 7.40 -2.31
N LYS A 71 -7.31 7.66 -3.62
CA LYS A 71 -7.95 8.79 -4.28
C LYS A 71 -9.17 8.25 -5.02
N LEU A 72 -10.30 8.24 -4.34
CA LEU A 72 -11.50 7.54 -4.81
C LEU A 72 -12.02 8.09 -6.13
N LEU A 73 -12.06 9.43 -6.30
CA LEU A 73 -12.55 10.06 -7.51
C LEU A 73 -11.67 9.80 -8.73
N ARG A 74 -10.38 9.51 -8.52
CA ARG A 74 -9.44 9.22 -9.60
C ARG A 74 -9.17 7.73 -9.78
N HIS A 75 -9.79 6.88 -8.97
CA HIS A 75 -9.64 5.42 -8.99
C HIS A 75 -8.18 5.00 -8.80
N ARG A 76 -7.43 5.69 -7.94
CA ARG A 76 -6.02 5.42 -7.68
C ARG A 76 -5.79 5.03 -6.24
N PHE A 77 -4.95 4.02 -6.06
CA PHE A 77 -4.73 3.42 -4.75
C PHE A 77 -3.24 3.21 -4.54
N TRP A 78 -2.82 3.33 -3.29
CA TRP A 78 -1.43 3.07 -2.89
C TRP A 78 -1.43 2.21 -1.66
N THR A 79 -0.43 1.34 -1.58
CA THR A 79 -0.13 0.60 -0.34
C THR A 79 1.29 0.90 0.07
N LEU A 80 1.51 1.02 1.38
CA LEU A 80 2.83 1.26 1.94
C LEU A 80 3.03 0.27 3.08
N SER A 81 4.10 -0.51 3.03
CA SER A 81 4.36 -1.56 4.01
C SER A 81 5.84 -1.68 4.32
N ALA A 82 6.15 -2.08 5.54
CA ALA A 82 7.52 -2.34 6.00
C ALA A 82 7.63 -3.79 6.46
N TRP A 83 8.70 -4.46 6.02
CA TRP A 83 8.91 -5.90 6.17
C TRP A 83 10.28 -6.19 6.76
N GLU A 84 10.39 -7.29 7.51
CA GLU A 84 11.69 -7.74 8.02
C GLU A 84 12.68 -8.01 6.90
N ASP A 85 12.22 -8.65 5.84
CA ASP A 85 13.04 -9.03 4.69
C ASP A 85 12.17 -9.32 3.46
N GLU A 86 12.85 -9.60 2.35
CA GLU A 86 12.18 -9.92 1.09
C GLU A 86 11.47 -11.27 1.12
N THR A 87 11.97 -12.22 1.91
CA THR A 87 11.36 -13.53 2.04
C THR A 87 9.95 -13.43 2.63
N ALA A 88 9.78 -12.62 3.67
CA ALA A 88 8.48 -12.38 4.28
C ALA A 88 7.49 -11.74 3.29
N LEU A 89 7.95 -10.74 2.54
CA LEU A 89 7.13 -10.07 1.52
C LEU A 89 6.70 -11.05 0.43
N THR A 90 7.65 -11.82 -0.10
CA THR A 90 7.37 -12.79 -1.17
C THR A 90 6.38 -13.85 -0.72
N ALA A 91 6.52 -14.34 0.50
CA ALA A 91 5.59 -15.32 1.07
C ALA A 91 4.17 -14.78 1.17
N PHE A 92 4.02 -13.52 1.57
CA PHE A 92 2.70 -12.85 1.65
C PHE A 92 2.06 -12.70 0.27
N VAL A 93 2.82 -12.22 -0.70
CA VAL A 93 2.32 -11.94 -2.07
C VAL A 93 1.76 -13.21 -2.71
N GLY A 94 2.37 -14.36 -2.46
CA GLY A 94 1.95 -15.65 -3.03
C GLY A 94 0.80 -16.33 -2.30
N LYS A 95 0.26 -15.73 -1.24
CA LYS A 95 -0.84 -16.34 -0.45
C LYS A 95 -2.18 -15.64 -0.70
N ALA A 96 -3.26 -16.41 -0.63
CA ALA A 96 -4.61 -15.85 -0.57
C ALA A 96 -4.83 -15.18 0.80
N PRO A 97 -5.60 -14.10 0.92
CA PRO A 97 -6.43 -13.49 -0.12
C PRO A 97 -5.71 -12.52 -1.06
N HIS A 98 -4.43 -12.15 -0.80
CA HIS A 98 -3.70 -11.21 -1.67
C HIS A 98 -3.57 -11.73 -3.11
N LEU A 99 -3.19 -12.99 -3.28
CA LEU A 99 -3.05 -13.60 -4.60
C LEU A 99 -4.38 -13.58 -5.36
N ASP A 100 -5.48 -13.89 -4.70
CA ASP A 100 -6.82 -13.88 -5.30
C ASP A 100 -7.22 -12.46 -5.71
N ALA A 101 -6.92 -11.47 -4.88
CA ALA A 101 -7.18 -10.07 -5.21
C ALA A 101 -6.42 -9.65 -6.48
N MET A 102 -5.16 -10.05 -6.61
CA MET A 102 -4.37 -9.77 -7.81
C MET A 102 -4.98 -10.38 -9.06
N LYS A 103 -5.47 -11.62 -8.97
CA LYS A 103 -6.11 -12.31 -10.11
C LYS A 103 -7.40 -11.64 -10.53
N VAL A 104 -8.21 -11.21 -9.57
CA VAL A 104 -9.51 -10.58 -9.85
C VAL A 104 -9.34 -9.16 -10.39
N LEU A 105 -8.42 -8.38 -9.82
CA LEU A 105 -8.27 -6.97 -10.14
C LEU A 105 -7.27 -6.70 -11.25
N GLY A 106 -6.33 -7.60 -11.51
CA GLY A 106 -5.29 -7.43 -12.50
C GLY A 106 -5.79 -6.96 -13.87
N PRO A 107 -6.83 -7.61 -14.45
CA PRO A 107 -7.35 -7.18 -15.76
C PRO A 107 -7.92 -5.77 -15.79
N PHE A 108 -8.25 -5.21 -14.62
CA PHE A 108 -8.82 -3.86 -14.49
C PHE A 108 -7.81 -2.83 -14.01
N MET A 109 -6.55 -3.24 -13.88
CA MET A 109 -5.47 -2.40 -13.39
C MET A 109 -4.74 -1.75 -14.56
N GLY A 110 -4.44 -0.45 -14.44
CA GLY A 110 -3.56 0.24 -15.37
C GLY A 110 -2.10 -0.03 -15.06
N ASP A 111 -1.23 0.93 -15.37
CA ASP A 111 0.21 0.79 -15.14
C ASP A 111 0.55 0.83 -13.64
N ALA A 112 0.47 -0.30 -13.00
CA ALA A 112 0.89 -0.43 -11.60
C ALA A 112 2.41 -0.24 -11.50
N ALA A 113 2.84 0.35 -10.38
CA ALA A 113 4.25 0.58 -10.12
C ALA A 113 4.59 0.18 -8.68
N PHE A 114 5.80 -0.34 -8.51
CA PHE A 114 6.26 -0.83 -7.21
C PHE A 114 7.65 -0.28 -6.95
N PHE A 115 7.83 0.28 -5.74
CA PHE A 115 9.12 0.86 -5.33
C PHE A 115 9.55 0.24 -4.02
N ARG A 116 10.82 -0.12 -3.94
CA ARG A 116 11.42 -0.73 -2.76
C ARG A 116 12.61 0.09 -2.28
N TRP A 117 12.74 0.24 -0.98
CA TRP A 117 13.93 0.82 -0.35
C TRP A 117 14.04 0.32 1.08
N SER A 118 15.18 0.58 1.70
CA SER A 118 15.42 0.20 3.09
C SER A 118 15.35 1.42 4.00
N VAL A 119 14.81 1.21 5.19
CA VAL A 119 14.78 2.22 6.25
C VAL A 119 15.24 1.59 7.56
N LYS A 120 15.72 2.41 8.47
CA LYS A 120 15.98 1.95 9.85
C LYS A 120 14.68 1.93 10.64
N GLY A 121 14.61 1.06 11.66
CA GLY A 121 13.43 0.94 12.49
C GLY A 121 13.01 2.23 13.17
N ASN A 122 13.97 3.12 13.48
CA ASN A 122 13.66 4.43 14.07
C ASN A 122 12.97 5.41 13.11
N GLU A 123 12.93 5.09 11.81
CA GLU A 123 12.19 5.88 10.80
C GLU A 123 10.73 5.44 10.68
N LEU A 124 10.34 4.39 11.38
CA LEU A 124 8.96 3.90 11.40
C LEU A 124 8.16 4.53 12.54
N PRO A 125 6.86 4.79 12.38
CA PRO A 125 6.04 4.55 11.20
C PRO A 125 6.37 5.51 10.04
N LEU A 126 6.12 5.04 8.81
CA LEU A 126 6.38 5.83 7.62
C LEU A 126 5.28 6.87 7.40
N ARG A 127 5.66 8.01 6.85
CA ARG A 127 4.74 9.08 6.46
C ARG A 127 4.52 9.06 4.96
N TRP A 128 3.29 9.28 4.54
CA TRP A 128 2.96 9.29 3.11
C TRP A 128 3.74 10.34 2.32
N ASP A 129 3.93 11.52 2.89
CA ASP A 129 4.68 12.59 2.21
C ASP A 129 6.11 12.16 1.90
N ASP A 130 6.78 11.51 2.85
CA ASP A 130 8.15 11.04 2.67
C ASP A 130 8.21 9.89 1.67
N ALA A 131 7.27 8.97 1.75
CA ALA A 131 7.21 7.83 0.84
C ALA A 131 6.95 8.25 -0.61
N LEU A 132 6.00 9.16 -0.81
CA LEU A 132 5.66 9.63 -2.16
C LEU A 132 6.76 10.44 -2.81
N ARG A 133 7.60 11.11 -2.02
CA ARG A 133 8.78 11.81 -2.56
C ARG A 133 9.80 10.87 -3.17
N ARG A 134 9.85 9.62 -2.71
CA ARG A 134 10.75 8.61 -3.27
C ARG A 134 10.23 8.00 -4.56
N MET A 135 8.92 8.12 -4.80
CA MET A 135 8.29 7.64 -6.02
C MET A 135 8.45 8.68 -7.13
N PRO A 136 8.96 8.30 -8.33
CA PRO A 136 8.92 9.20 -9.46
C PRO A 136 7.49 9.66 -9.72
N SER A 137 7.33 10.91 -10.16
CA SER A 137 5.99 11.45 -10.43
C SER A 137 5.20 10.46 -11.27
N PRO A 138 4.02 10.05 -10.80
CA PRO A 138 3.22 9.13 -11.59
C PRO A 138 2.87 9.80 -12.90
N ARG A 139 3.14 9.10 -13.98
CA ARG A 139 2.70 9.53 -15.29
C ARG A 139 1.19 9.48 -15.30
N THR A 140 0.62 10.63 -15.34
CA THR A 140 -0.84 10.75 -15.41
C THR A 140 -1.35 10.24 -16.74
#